data_83374a1ce9b248024b62deef8fc70d3b
#
_entry.id   83374a1ce9b248024b62deef8fc70d3b
#
_cell.length_a   1.000
_cell.length_b   1.000
_cell.length_c   1.000
_cell.angle_alpha   90.00
_cell.angle_beta   90.00
_cell.angle_gamma   90.00
#
_symmetry.space_group_name_H-M   'P 1'
#
loop_
_entity.id
_entity.type
_entity.pdbx_description
1 polymer ?
#
loop_
_entity_poly.entity_id
_entity_poly.type
_entity_poly.pdbx_seq_one_letter_code
_entity_poly.pdbx_strand_id
1 'polypeptide(L)'
;MCIRDRDLPEVIDLRRDLLPEPAGDHYIAGSLLETQWMDDLRKKHPEGEFVIVIEGVLMYFYEKQVRQLLTRLADRFSGGEVWFDVCGPMMANSKYIKPDSLRGHEAQIRSGLKDGHEVENWEPRLQLIDQALYQRFFPKRWGFGGRLMGLFPDICRKSSSLLGYKIK
;
A
#
# COMPACT_ATOMS: atom_id res chain seq x y z
N MET A 1 -17.85 -11.98 -1.86
CA MET A 1 -16.65 -11.13 -2.03
C MET A 1 -15.86 -11.71 -3.19
N CYS A 2 -15.41 -10.89 -4.12
CA CYS A 2 -14.62 -11.34 -5.27
C CYS A 2 -13.25 -10.65 -5.18
N ILE A 3 -12.18 -11.44 -5.15
CA ILE A 3 -10.82 -10.93 -5.01
C ILE A 3 -10.22 -10.70 -6.40
N ARG A 4 -9.51 -9.59 -6.55
CA ARG A 4 -8.73 -9.24 -7.73
C ARG A 4 -7.30 -8.98 -7.29
N ASP A 5 -6.39 -9.81 -7.73
CA ASP A 5 -4.98 -9.73 -7.38
C ASP A 5 -4.21 -9.19 -8.58
N ARG A 6 -3.51 -8.07 -8.38
CA ARG A 6 -2.80 -7.38 -9.47
C ARG A 6 -1.33 -7.25 -9.16
N ASP A 7 -0.51 -7.68 -10.11
CA ASP A 7 0.94 -7.51 -10.05
C ASP A 7 1.53 -7.42 -11.47
N LEU A 8 2.84 -7.23 -11.57
CA LEU A 8 3.55 -7.21 -12.83
C LEU A 8 3.36 -8.53 -13.60
N PRO A 9 3.38 -8.51 -14.95
CA PRO A 9 3.11 -9.69 -15.75
C PRO A 9 3.94 -10.92 -15.36
N GLU A 10 5.25 -10.73 -15.17
CA GLU A 10 6.18 -11.80 -14.80
C GLU A 10 5.88 -12.40 -13.40
N VAL A 11 5.36 -11.58 -12.48
CA VAL A 11 4.95 -12.03 -11.13
C VAL A 11 3.65 -12.84 -11.22
N ILE A 12 2.69 -12.36 -12.00
CA ILE A 12 1.43 -13.07 -12.21
C ILE A 12 1.63 -14.40 -12.93
N ASP A 13 2.53 -14.46 -13.91
CA ASP A 13 2.85 -15.69 -14.61
C ASP A 13 3.48 -16.71 -13.66
N LEU A 14 4.49 -16.31 -12.89
CA LEU A 14 5.09 -17.15 -11.86
C LEU A 14 4.06 -17.60 -10.80
N ARG A 15 3.15 -16.71 -10.42
CA ARG A 15 2.10 -17.04 -9.46
C ARG A 15 1.14 -18.10 -9.99
N ARG A 16 0.75 -18.04 -11.27
CA ARG A 16 -0.09 -19.06 -11.91
C ARG A 16 0.57 -20.43 -11.97
N ASP A 17 1.89 -20.44 -12.17
CA ASP A 17 2.66 -21.69 -12.21
C ASP A 17 2.76 -22.36 -10.82
N LEU A 18 2.86 -21.56 -9.76
CA LEU A 18 3.07 -22.05 -8.40
C LEU A 18 1.78 -22.22 -7.59
N LEU A 19 0.80 -21.35 -7.83
CA LEU A 19 -0.44 -21.25 -7.07
C LEU A 19 -1.62 -21.15 -8.04
N PRO A 20 -2.43 -22.21 -8.19
CA PRO A 20 -3.58 -22.17 -9.06
C PRO A 20 -4.55 -21.06 -8.63
N GLU A 21 -5.14 -20.37 -9.60
CA GLU A 21 -6.12 -19.30 -9.38
C GLU A 21 -7.35 -19.87 -8.68
N PRO A 22 -7.67 -19.44 -7.43
CA PRO A 22 -8.80 -19.99 -6.71
C PRO A 22 -10.13 -19.59 -7.36
N ALA A 23 -11.15 -20.41 -7.17
CA ALA A 23 -12.47 -20.10 -7.69
C ALA A 23 -13.02 -18.78 -7.12
N GLY A 24 -13.32 -17.82 -7.99
CA GLY A 24 -13.81 -16.49 -7.62
C GLY A 24 -12.73 -15.42 -7.45
N ASP A 25 -11.46 -15.80 -7.52
CA ASP A 25 -10.33 -14.86 -7.57
C ASP A 25 -9.88 -14.66 -9.02
N HIS A 26 -9.28 -13.52 -9.32
CA HIS A 26 -8.77 -13.23 -10.66
C HIS A 26 -7.42 -12.56 -10.57
N TYR A 27 -6.44 -13.11 -11.27
CA TYR A 27 -5.11 -12.53 -11.41
C TYR A 27 -5.06 -11.59 -12.61
N ILE A 28 -4.68 -10.33 -12.35
CA ILE A 28 -4.62 -9.28 -13.36
C ILE A 28 -3.16 -8.86 -13.53
N ALA A 29 -2.58 -9.15 -14.69
CA ALA A 29 -1.23 -8.72 -15.04
C ALA A 29 -1.22 -7.25 -15.46
N GLY A 30 -0.27 -6.47 -14.94
CA GLY A 30 -0.04 -5.09 -15.37
C GLY A 30 0.38 -4.15 -14.24
N SER A 31 0.93 -3.01 -14.62
CA SER A 31 1.40 -2.00 -13.66
C SER A 31 0.25 -1.36 -12.88
N LEU A 32 0.44 -1.16 -11.58
CA LEU A 32 -0.50 -0.42 -10.73
C LEU A 32 -0.73 1.03 -11.22
N LEU A 33 0.26 1.62 -11.89
CA LEU A 33 0.18 3.00 -12.41
C LEU A 33 -0.64 3.15 -13.69
N GLU A 34 -0.98 2.05 -14.37
CA GLU A 34 -1.95 2.07 -15.48
C GLU A 34 -3.35 2.27 -14.93
N THR A 35 -4.23 2.92 -15.71
CA THR A 35 -5.58 3.25 -15.23
C THR A 35 -6.66 2.35 -15.83
N GLN A 36 -6.38 1.69 -16.94
CA GLN A 36 -7.36 0.90 -17.67
C GLN A 36 -8.06 -0.15 -16.77
N TRP A 37 -7.31 -0.81 -15.90
CA TRP A 37 -7.87 -1.80 -14.97
C TRP A 37 -8.92 -1.22 -14.01
N MET A 38 -8.76 0.05 -13.61
CA MET A 38 -9.72 0.73 -12.75
C MET A 38 -11.04 0.96 -13.50
N ASP A 39 -10.93 1.40 -14.76
CA ASP A 39 -12.07 1.65 -15.64
C ASP A 39 -12.80 0.34 -15.96
N ASP A 40 -12.06 -0.73 -16.22
CA ASP A 40 -12.61 -2.07 -16.49
C ASP A 40 -13.34 -2.64 -15.27
N LEU A 41 -12.75 -2.49 -14.06
CA LEU A 41 -13.39 -2.90 -12.82
C LEU A 41 -14.69 -2.11 -12.55
N ARG A 42 -14.65 -0.80 -12.71
CA ARG A 42 -15.84 0.04 -12.50
C ARG A 42 -16.93 -0.26 -13.54
N LYS A 43 -16.56 -0.48 -14.81
CA LYS A 43 -17.49 -0.90 -15.85
C LYS A 43 -18.15 -2.25 -15.56
N LYS A 44 -17.37 -3.20 -15.05
CA LYS A 44 -17.86 -4.55 -14.71
C LYS A 44 -18.72 -4.56 -13.45
N HIS A 45 -18.47 -3.64 -12.53
CA HIS A 45 -19.15 -3.55 -11.23
C HIS A 45 -19.55 -2.09 -10.94
N PRO A 46 -20.54 -1.51 -11.69
CA PRO A 46 -20.89 -0.09 -11.59
C PRO A 46 -21.35 0.31 -10.17
N GLU A 47 -22.11 -0.56 -9.50
CA GLU A 47 -22.61 -0.36 -8.12
C GLU A 47 -21.75 -1.08 -7.07
N GLY A 48 -20.59 -1.57 -7.46
CA GLY A 48 -19.73 -2.34 -6.57
C GLY A 48 -19.07 -1.44 -5.51
N GLU A 49 -19.05 -1.89 -4.26
CA GLU A 49 -18.19 -1.35 -3.22
C GLU A 49 -16.81 -1.98 -3.31
N PHE A 50 -15.77 -1.15 -3.26
CA PHE A 50 -14.39 -1.60 -3.40
C PHE A 50 -13.60 -1.37 -2.13
N VAL A 51 -12.85 -2.38 -1.71
CA VAL A 51 -11.74 -2.24 -0.77
C VAL A 51 -10.47 -2.55 -1.54
N ILE A 52 -9.60 -1.55 -1.65
CA ILE A 52 -8.34 -1.63 -2.39
C ILE A 52 -7.22 -1.76 -1.37
N VAL A 53 -6.42 -2.82 -1.47
CA VAL A 53 -5.28 -3.05 -0.58
C VAL A 53 -4.00 -3.03 -1.43
N ILE A 54 -3.04 -2.18 -1.05
CA ILE A 54 -1.75 -2.02 -1.73
C ILE A 54 -0.65 -2.26 -0.70
N GLU A 55 -0.04 -3.44 -0.73
CA GLU A 55 0.96 -3.85 0.24
C GLU A 55 2.34 -4.02 -0.40
N GLY A 56 3.37 -3.44 0.23
CA GLY A 56 4.77 -3.59 -0.18
C GLY A 56 5.13 -2.93 -1.50
N VAL A 57 4.36 -1.94 -1.99
CA VAL A 57 4.50 -1.38 -3.34
C VAL A 57 4.77 0.12 -3.33
N LEU A 58 3.98 0.92 -2.62
CA LEU A 58 4.00 2.38 -2.78
C LEU A 58 5.32 3.01 -2.39
N MET A 59 6.05 2.41 -1.48
CA MET A 59 7.36 2.88 -1.04
C MET A 59 8.41 2.95 -2.15
N TYR A 60 8.24 2.18 -3.24
CA TYR A 60 9.16 2.17 -4.39
C TYR A 60 8.85 3.24 -5.43
N PHE A 61 7.71 3.91 -5.33
CA PHE A 61 7.32 4.99 -6.22
C PHE A 61 7.76 6.35 -5.66
N TYR A 62 7.99 7.30 -6.57
CA TYR A 62 8.16 8.70 -6.16
C TYR A 62 6.84 9.27 -5.64
N GLU A 63 6.92 10.19 -4.70
CA GLU A 63 5.74 10.83 -4.10
C GLU A 63 4.74 11.35 -5.15
N LYS A 64 5.24 11.96 -6.24
CA LYS A 64 4.39 12.41 -7.35
C LYS A 64 3.55 11.29 -7.95
N GLN A 65 4.13 10.09 -8.10
CA GLN A 65 3.42 8.93 -8.64
C GLN A 65 2.37 8.40 -7.66
N VAL A 66 2.71 8.38 -6.36
CA VAL A 66 1.77 8.01 -5.30
C VAL A 66 0.58 8.96 -5.28
N ARG A 67 0.82 10.28 -5.29
CA ARG A 67 -0.26 11.29 -5.33
C ARG A 67 -1.16 11.09 -6.54
N GLN A 68 -0.60 10.91 -7.74
CA GLN A 68 -1.37 10.67 -8.97
C GLN A 68 -2.20 9.40 -8.89
N LEU A 69 -1.65 8.31 -8.33
CA LEU A 69 -2.38 7.07 -8.14
C LEU A 69 -3.58 7.27 -7.21
N LEU A 70 -3.37 7.90 -6.06
CA LEU A 70 -4.43 8.15 -5.08
C LEU A 70 -5.55 9.02 -5.66
N THR A 71 -5.22 10.07 -6.42
CA THR A 71 -6.21 10.88 -7.14
C THR A 71 -7.02 10.04 -8.14
N ARG A 72 -6.35 9.17 -8.91
CA ARG A 72 -7.02 8.29 -9.88
C ARG A 72 -7.93 7.25 -9.21
N LEU A 73 -7.55 6.75 -8.04
CA LEU A 73 -8.41 5.88 -7.24
C LEU A 73 -9.62 6.65 -6.72
N ALA A 74 -9.43 7.87 -6.22
CA ALA A 74 -10.52 8.72 -5.76
C ALA A 74 -11.51 9.09 -6.87
N ASP A 75 -11.03 9.29 -8.11
CA ASP A 75 -11.88 9.58 -9.28
C ASP A 75 -12.84 8.42 -9.61
N ARG A 76 -12.45 7.18 -9.31
CA ARG A 76 -13.15 5.99 -9.81
C ARG A 76 -13.85 5.17 -8.75
N PHE A 77 -13.41 5.26 -7.50
CA PHE A 77 -13.87 4.37 -6.45
C PHE A 77 -14.50 5.12 -5.27
N SER A 78 -15.24 6.22 -5.57
CA SER A 78 -16.03 6.92 -4.55
C SER A 78 -16.94 5.94 -3.79
N GLY A 79 -17.03 6.10 -2.48
CA GLY A 79 -17.73 5.18 -1.57
C GLY A 79 -16.89 3.97 -1.13
N GLY A 80 -15.75 3.72 -1.76
CA GLY A 80 -14.83 2.63 -1.43
C GLY A 80 -13.85 2.97 -0.31
N GLU A 81 -12.89 2.06 -0.12
CA GLU A 81 -11.78 2.23 0.81
C GLU A 81 -10.46 1.89 0.14
N VAL A 82 -9.38 2.58 0.54
CA VAL A 82 -8.03 2.22 0.16
C VAL A 82 -7.15 2.06 1.39
N TRP A 83 -6.43 0.94 1.44
CA TRP A 83 -5.51 0.59 2.50
C TRP A 83 -4.13 0.33 1.92
N PHE A 84 -3.11 0.96 2.45
CA PHE A 84 -1.74 0.77 1.98
C PHE A 84 -0.71 0.97 3.08
N ASP A 85 0.40 0.27 2.96
CA ASP A 85 1.53 0.45 3.83
C ASP A 85 2.46 1.55 3.33
N VAL A 86 3.13 2.21 4.28
CA VAL A 86 4.11 3.25 4.01
C VAL A 86 5.35 3.06 4.87
N CYS A 87 6.50 3.38 4.30
CA CYS A 87 7.70 3.63 5.07
C CYS A 87 7.67 5.03 5.67
N GLY A 88 8.22 5.19 6.85
CA GLY A 88 8.41 6.51 7.45
C GLY A 88 9.61 7.26 6.84
N PRO A 89 9.73 8.57 7.10
CA PRO A 89 10.79 9.41 6.53
C PRO A 89 12.20 8.94 6.84
N MET A 90 12.37 8.22 7.94
CA MET A 90 13.68 7.68 8.34
C MET A 90 14.20 6.61 7.36
N MET A 91 13.30 5.91 6.67
CA MET A 91 13.64 4.86 5.71
C MET A 91 13.69 5.39 4.28
N ALA A 92 12.92 6.44 3.98
CA ALA A 92 12.85 7.00 2.63
C ALA A 92 14.21 7.63 2.25
N ASN A 93 14.68 7.28 1.05
CA ASN A 93 15.96 7.76 0.49
C ASN A 93 17.21 7.50 1.37
N SER A 94 17.11 6.63 2.38
CA SER A 94 18.24 6.29 3.23
C SER A 94 19.24 5.40 2.48
N LYS A 95 20.50 5.80 2.50
CA LYS A 95 21.61 4.96 2.00
C LYS A 95 22.05 3.90 3.02
N TYR A 96 21.70 4.07 4.28
CA TYR A 96 22.20 3.26 5.40
C TYR A 96 21.15 2.33 5.98
N ILE A 97 19.88 2.73 5.92
CA ILE A 97 18.78 1.96 6.47
C ILE A 97 18.05 1.28 5.31
N LYS A 98 18.39 0.03 5.06
CA LYS A 98 17.62 -0.83 4.13
C LYS A 98 17.02 -1.97 4.93
N PRO A 99 15.74 -2.30 4.69
CA PRO A 99 15.17 -3.56 5.18
C PRO A 99 16.04 -4.75 4.77
N ASP A 100 16.09 -5.78 5.58
CA ASP A 100 16.89 -6.97 5.27
C ASP A 100 16.49 -7.59 3.92
N SER A 101 15.21 -7.53 3.58
CA SER A 101 14.67 -7.97 2.28
C SER A 101 15.22 -7.22 1.07
N LEU A 102 15.78 -6.02 1.26
CA LEU A 102 16.36 -5.21 0.18
C LEU A 102 17.89 -5.22 0.16
N ARG A 103 18.53 -5.92 1.10
CA ARG A 103 19.98 -6.07 1.12
C ARG A 103 20.43 -6.88 -0.09
N GLY A 104 21.34 -6.31 -0.89
CA GLY A 104 21.82 -6.95 -2.12
C GLY A 104 20.95 -6.72 -3.36
N HIS A 105 19.84 -5.97 -3.25
CA HIS A 105 18.99 -5.57 -4.37
C HIS A 105 19.14 -4.08 -4.68
N GLU A 106 18.91 -3.70 -5.95
CA GLU A 106 18.94 -2.30 -6.40
C GLU A 106 17.69 -1.51 -5.98
N ALA A 107 16.66 -2.19 -5.47
CA ALA A 107 15.44 -1.56 -5.02
C ALA A 107 15.70 -0.51 -3.93
N GLN A 108 15.08 0.66 -4.07
CA GLN A 108 15.23 1.79 -3.16
C GLN A 108 13.87 2.25 -2.66
N ILE A 109 13.79 2.57 -1.37
CA ILE A 109 12.61 3.24 -0.80
C ILE A 109 12.69 4.72 -1.19
N ARG A 110 11.75 5.16 -2.04
CA ARG A 110 11.74 6.48 -2.68
C ARG A 110 10.75 7.45 -2.06
N SER A 111 9.71 6.93 -1.41
CA SER A 111 8.71 7.74 -0.73
C SER A 111 8.50 7.26 0.70
N GLY A 112 8.11 8.19 1.56
CA GLY A 112 7.80 7.90 2.95
C GLY A 112 6.90 8.96 3.54
N LEU A 113 6.01 8.51 4.43
CA LEU A 113 5.04 9.35 5.14
C LEU A 113 5.17 9.12 6.63
N LYS A 114 5.08 10.18 7.41
CA LYS A 114 5.03 10.11 8.87
C LYS A 114 3.59 10.12 9.37
N ASP A 115 2.77 10.95 8.77
CA ASP A 115 1.39 11.20 9.21
C ASP A 115 0.41 10.94 8.06
N GLY A 116 -0.57 10.08 8.31
CA GLY A 116 -1.61 9.76 7.34
C GLY A 116 -2.42 10.99 6.91
N HIS A 117 -2.54 12.03 7.76
CA HIS A 117 -3.21 13.27 7.39
C HIS A 117 -2.51 14.06 6.28
N GLU A 118 -1.24 13.79 5.98
CA GLU A 118 -0.55 14.39 4.83
C GLU A 118 -1.24 14.03 3.51
N VAL A 119 -1.81 12.83 3.41
CA VAL A 119 -2.52 12.37 2.20
C VAL A 119 -3.82 13.12 1.96
N GLU A 120 -4.52 13.52 3.01
CA GLU A 120 -5.74 14.34 2.90
C GLU A 120 -5.43 15.72 2.30
N ASN A 121 -4.22 16.25 2.52
CA ASN A 121 -3.78 17.49 1.87
C ASN A 121 -3.44 17.28 0.38
N TRP A 122 -3.07 16.05 -0.01
CA TRP A 122 -2.80 15.73 -1.42
C TRP A 122 -4.09 15.47 -2.20
N GLU A 123 -5.04 14.78 -1.56
CA GLU A 123 -6.32 14.38 -2.14
C GLU A 123 -7.43 14.50 -1.08
N PRO A 124 -8.16 15.63 -1.04
CA PRO A 124 -9.16 15.90 0.00
C PRO A 124 -10.36 14.94 0.03
N ARG A 125 -10.55 14.14 -1.01
CA ARG A 125 -11.59 13.11 -1.04
C ARG A 125 -11.21 11.85 -0.25
N LEU A 126 -9.94 11.70 0.10
CA LEU A 126 -9.48 10.64 0.99
C LEU A 126 -9.58 11.11 2.44
N GLN A 127 -10.39 10.41 3.23
CA GLN A 127 -10.53 10.67 4.66
C GLN A 127 -9.86 9.54 5.44
N LEU A 128 -8.88 9.89 6.27
CA LEU A 128 -8.16 8.93 7.10
C LEU A 128 -9.11 8.21 8.06
N ILE A 129 -9.15 6.88 7.99
CA ILE A 129 -9.88 6.00 8.90
C ILE A 129 -8.97 5.58 10.04
N ASP A 130 -7.75 5.13 9.70
CA ASP A 130 -6.81 4.60 10.68
C ASP A 130 -5.36 4.75 10.21
N GLN A 131 -4.46 4.93 11.18
CA GLN A 131 -3.02 4.80 11.03
C GLN A 131 -2.49 3.76 12.01
N ALA A 132 -2.39 2.54 11.53
CA ALA A 132 -1.95 1.41 12.32
C ALA A 132 -0.42 1.28 12.33
N LEU A 133 0.17 1.25 13.52
CA LEU A 133 1.62 1.18 13.70
C LEU A 133 2.03 -0.29 13.89
N TYR A 134 2.80 -0.85 12.97
CA TYR A 134 3.15 -2.27 12.94
C TYR A 134 3.74 -2.78 14.26
N GLN A 135 4.63 -2.02 14.90
CA GLN A 135 5.31 -2.42 16.13
C GLN A 135 4.38 -2.54 17.35
N ARG A 136 3.17 -1.98 17.26
CA ARG A 136 2.14 -2.09 18.30
C ARG A 136 1.25 -3.33 18.14
N PHE A 137 1.24 -3.92 16.93
CA PHE A 137 0.56 -5.18 16.68
C PHE A 137 1.45 -6.35 17.06
N PHE A 138 0.91 -7.30 17.81
CA PHE A 138 1.60 -8.52 18.21
C PHE A 138 3.00 -8.27 18.82
N PRO A 139 3.14 -7.44 19.88
CA PRO A 139 4.44 -7.00 20.41
C PRO A 139 5.40 -8.15 20.73
N LYS A 140 4.88 -9.34 21.05
CA LYS A 140 5.69 -10.54 21.34
C LYS A 140 6.48 -11.03 20.13
N ARG A 141 6.07 -10.68 18.89
CA ARG A 141 6.74 -11.10 17.65
C ARG A 141 7.91 -10.22 17.26
N TRP A 142 8.02 -9.02 17.82
CA TRP A 142 9.02 -8.03 17.43
C TRP A 142 10.35 -8.11 18.20
N GLY A 143 10.52 -9.11 19.06
CA GLY A 143 11.69 -9.18 19.94
C GLY A 143 11.77 -7.99 20.92
N PHE A 144 12.86 -7.91 21.68
CA PHE A 144 13.00 -6.88 22.72
C PHE A 144 13.05 -5.45 22.17
N GLY A 145 13.86 -5.21 21.15
CA GLY A 145 14.02 -3.88 20.55
C GLY A 145 12.75 -3.35 19.90
N GLY A 146 12.03 -4.19 19.13
CA GLY A 146 10.77 -3.80 18.52
C GLY A 146 9.64 -3.58 19.54
N ARG A 147 9.63 -4.33 20.63
CA ARG A 147 8.69 -4.09 21.75
C ARG A 147 8.95 -2.75 22.43
N LEU A 148 10.22 -2.42 22.67
CA LEU A 148 10.61 -1.13 23.23
C LEU A 148 10.22 0.01 22.30
N MET A 149 10.48 -0.12 20.99
CA MET A 149 10.08 0.85 19.98
C MET A 149 8.55 1.07 19.95
N GLY A 150 7.76 0.02 20.12
CA GLY A 150 6.30 0.08 20.17
C GLY A 150 5.72 0.94 21.29
N LEU A 151 6.51 1.25 22.34
CA LEU A 151 6.13 2.19 23.40
C LEU A 151 6.16 3.67 22.95
N PHE A 152 6.85 3.97 21.85
CA PHE A 152 7.04 5.32 21.33
C PHE A 152 6.36 5.49 19.96
N PRO A 153 5.07 5.90 19.94
CA PRO A 153 4.31 6.02 18.68
C PRO A 153 4.99 6.88 17.61
N ASP A 154 5.63 7.97 18.00
CA ASP A 154 6.34 8.86 17.07
C ASP A 154 7.56 8.19 16.41
N ILE A 155 8.23 7.28 17.10
CA ILE A 155 9.30 6.48 16.51
C ILE A 155 8.73 5.47 15.54
N CYS A 156 7.63 4.82 15.91
CA CYS A 156 6.93 3.88 15.03
C CYS A 156 6.49 4.54 13.72
N ARG A 157 5.87 5.73 13.79
CA ARG A 157 5.47 6.52 12.60
C ARG A 157 6.64 6.85 11.69
N LYS A 158 7.83 7.09 12.25
CA LYS A 158 9.05 7.32 11.46
C LYS A 158 9.60 6.06 10.78
N SER A 159 9.16 4.88 11.19
CA SER A 159 9.56 3.58 10.62
C SER A 159 8.59 3.12 9.55
N SER A 160 7.39 2.68 9.93
CA SER A 160 6.38 2.17 9.00
C SER A 160 4.99 2.16 9.62
N SER A 161 3.98 2.35 8.78
CA SER A 161 2.57 2.33 9.18
C SER A 161 1.72 1.70 8.08
N LEU A 162 0.57 1.16 8.46
CA LEU A 162 -0.53 0.86 7.56
C LEU A 162 -1.55 1.99 7.67
N LEU A 163 -1.95 2.56 6.53
CA LEU A 163 -2.89 3.67 6.43
C LEU A 163 -4.17 3.21 5.75
N GLY A 164 -5.31 3.56 6.31
CA GLY A 164 -6.63 3.29 5.74
C GLY A 164 -7.41 4.57 5.51
N TYR A 165 -8.03 4.69 4.33
CA TYR A 165 -8.82 5.86 3.94
C TYR A 165 -10.17 5.45 3.38
N LYS A 166 -11.20 6.23 3.75
CA LYS A 166 -12.49 6.25 3.03
C LYS A 166 -12.38 7.20 1.85
N ILE A 167 -12.87 6.76 0.70
CA ILE A 167 -12.95 7.56 -0.53
C ILE A 167 -14.34 8.21 -0.55
N LYS A 168 -14.41 9.54 -0.49
CA LYS A 168 -15.66 10.32 -0.55
C LYS A 168 -16.18 10.46 -1.96
#